data_5ee136badfa3faad1850cbc6da342560
#
_entry.id   5ee136badfa3faad1850cbc6da342560
#
_cell.length_a   1.000
_cell.length_b   1.000
_cell.length_c   1.000
_cell.angle_alpha   90.00
_cell.angle_beta   90.00
_cell.angle_gamma   90.00
#
_symmetry.space_group_name_H-M   'P 1'
#
loop_
_entity.id
_entity.type
_entity.pdbx_description
1 polymer ?
#
loop_
_entity_poly.entity_id
_entity_poly.type
_entity_poly.pdbx_seq_one_letter_code
_entity_poly.pdbx_strand_id
1 'polypeptide(L)'
;MRFHQLNRETGNRIRYVKVDAESGDEVAADDIVKGYEVSKGNYIEMEPDELDAVEIESTRMIDIDQFVPRKEIDELYMKDPYYIVPDGDVGAQAFAVIREAIKKEGMIALGRVVFTNREHVIALEPRGNGLMGLTLRYPYEVRDEKDYFDDIPNETVPKDMLELATHIVQSKAGHFKPDKFEDHYESALRDLIKRKQDGKPIEKAKEREPAKVIDLMEALRKSAGKDTPARRSSRRTTTHRRTTKKATRSSARHRKAS
;
A
#
# COMPACT_ATOMS: atom_id res chain seq x y z
N MET A 1 8.25 12.31 -9.09
CA MET A 1 8.84 12.87 -10.34
C MET A 1 7.87 12.74 -11.50
N ARG A 2 7.93 13.64 -12.50
CA ARG A 2 7.05 13.59 -13.68
C ARG A 2 7.88 13.37 -14.94
N PHE A 3 7.53 12.35 -15.74
CA PHE A 3 8.13 12.05 -17.03
C PHE A 3 7.23 12.52 -18.17
N HIS A 4 7.84 12.90 -19.28
CA HIS A 4 7.17 13.19 -20.53
C HIS A 4 7.60 12.15 -21.58
N GLN A 5 6.66 11.76 -22.42
CA GLN A 5 6.98 10.89 -23.56
C GLN A 5 7.62 11.71 -24.67
N LEU A 6 8.73 11.21 -25.17
CA LEU A 6 9.49 11.85 -26.23
C LEU A 6 9.63 10.91 -27.43
N ASN A 7 9.61 11.43 -28.63
CA ASN A 7 10.00 10.71 -29.82
C ASN A 7 11.51 10.44 -29.76
N ARG A 8 11.90 9.19 -29.88
CA ARG A 8 13.31 8.77 -29.77
C ARG A 8 14.20 9.40 -30.84
N GLU A 9 13.69 9.58 -32.06
CA GLU A 9 14.44 10.10 -33.20
C GLU A 9 14.59 11.62 -33.15
N THR A 10 13.50 12.32 -32.85
CA THR A 10 13.46 13.78 -32.93
C THR A 10 13.69 14.48 -31.60
N GLY A 11 13.56 13.77 -30.46
CA GLY A 11 13.60 14.35 -29.11
C GLY A 11 12.38 15.19 -28.75
N ASN A 12 11.40 15.32 -29.64
CA ASN A 12 10.22 16.14 -29.43
C ASN A 12 9.22 15.44 -28.49
N ARG A 13 8.40 16.24 -27.78
CA ARG A 13 7.29 15.72 -26.94
C ARG A 13 6.21 15.12 -27.82
N ILE A 14 5.70 13.96 -27.38
CA ILE A 14 4.55 13.31 -28.01
C ILE A 14 3.27 14.00 -27.53
N ARG A 15 2.34 14.22 -28.45
CA ARG A 15 0.96 14.64 -28.21
C ARG A 15 0.04 13.48 -28.54
N TYR A 16 -1.10 13.45 -27.87
CA TYR A 16 -2.15 12.48 -28.13
C TYR A 16 -3.26 13.17 -28.92
N VAL A 17 -3.74 12.51 -29.94
CA VAL A 17 -4.97 12.85 -30.66
C VAL A 17 -5.99 11.76 -30.43
N LYS A 18 -7.27 12.11 -30.37
CA LYS A 18 -8.38 11.17 -30.27
C LYS A 18 -8.80 10.82 -31.68
N VAL A 19 -8.93 9.53 -31.94
CA VAL A 19 -9.32 9.02 -33.24
C VAL A 19 -10.52 8.08 -33.10
N ASP A 20 -11.38 8.06 -34.09
CA ASP A 20 -12.45 7.08 -34.19
C ASP A 20 -11.86 5.67 -34.33
N ALA A 21 -12.41 4.71 -33.58
CA ALA A 21 -11.85 3.37 -33.48
C ALA A 21 -12.02 2.54 -34.79
N GLU A 22 -13.01 2.87 -35.60
CA GLU A 22 -13.31 2.14 -36.84
C GLU A 22 -12.67 2.81 -38.05
N SER A 23 -12.86 4.14 -38.21
CA SER A 23 -12.34 4.87 -39.38
C SER A 23 -10.86 5.26 -39.23
N GLY A 24 -10.38 5.45 -37.98
CA GLY A 24 -9.05 5.96 -37.69
C GLY A 24 -8.91 7.48 -37.87
N ASP A 25 -9.98 8.18 -38.17
CA ASP A 25 -9.98 9.63 -38.37
C ASP A 25 -9.88 10.36 -37.04
N GLU A 26 -9.25 11.55 -37.04
CA GLU A 26 -9.18 12.40 -35.87
C GLU A 26 -10.56 13.01 -35.55
N VAL A 27 -10.97 12.89 -34.26
CA VAL A 27 -12.25 13.40 -33.78
C VAL A 27 -12.01 14.69 -33.01
N ALA A 28 -12.70 15.76 -33.38
CA ALA A 28 -12.65 17.03 -32.68
C ALA A 28 -13.25 16.91 -31.27
N ALA A 29 -12.78 17.75 -30.33
CA ALA A 29 -13.23 17.67 -28.95
C ALA A 29 -14.75 17.88 -28.80
N ASP A 30 -15.31 18.74 -29.65
CA ASP A 30 -16.74 19.11 -29.62
C ASP A 30 -17.63 18.00 -30.20
N ASP A 31 -17.05 17.04 -30.96
CA ASP A 31 -17.77 15.91 -31.54
C ASP A 31 -17.72 14.66 -30.62
N ILE A 32 -17.13 14.79 -29.42
CA ILE A 32 -16.97 13.67 -28.49
C ILE A 32 -18.05 13.75 -27.41
N VAL A 33 -18.97 12.80 -27.42
CA VAL A 33 -19.98 12.60 -26.40
C VAL A 33 -19.64 11.46 -25.46
N LYS A 34 -20.27 11.40 -24.28
CA LYS A 34 -20.12 10.27 -23.35
C LYS A 34 -21.15 9.20 -23.69
N GLY A 35 -20.70 7.97 -23.91
CA GLY A 35 -21.56 6.80 -24.13
C GLY A 35 -21.60 5.90 -22.91
N TYR A 36 -22.81 5.55 -22.43
CA TYR A 36 -23.01 4.51 -21.42
C TYR A 36 -23.31 3.17 -22.07
N GLU A 37 -22.44 2.17 -21.86
CA GLU A 37 -22.61 0.84 -22.45
C GLU A 37 -23.68 0.06 -21.68
N VAL A 38 -24.85 -0.15 -22.29
CA VAL A 38 -25.96 -0.93 -21.70
C VAL A 38 -25.85 -2.41 -22.00
N SER A 39 -25.24 -2.76 -23.11
CA SER A 39 -24.87 -4.12 -23.47
C SER A 39 -23.69 -4.06 -24.45
N LYS A 40 -22.99 -5.17 -24.62
CA LYS A 40 -21.75 -5.22 -25.44
C LYS A 40 -21.95 -4.57 -26.82
N GLY A 41 -21.31 -3.43 -27.03
CA GLY A 41 -21.34 -2.66 -28.27
C GLY A 41 -22.56 -1.76 -28.47
N ASN A 42 -23.50 -1.70 -27.50
CA ASN A 42 -24.64 -0.79 -27.54
C ASN A 42 -24.47 0.31 -26.49
N TYR A 43 -24.39 1.54 -26.94
CA TYR A 43 -24.18 2.72 -26.11
C TYR A 43 -25.41 3.63 -26.14
N ILE A 44 -25.74 4.21 -24.99
CA ILE A 44 -26.63 5.34 -24.88
C ILE A 44 -25.75 6.58 -24.82
N GLU A 45 -25.92 7.47 -25.77
CA GLU A 45 -25.23 8.76 -25.80
C GLU A 45 -25.81 9.66 -24.72
N MET A 46 -24.91 10.32 -23.97
CA MET A 46 -25.24 11.25 -22.90
C MET A 46 -24.73 12.64 -23.31
N GLU A 47 -25.63 13.52 -23.58
CA GLU A 47 -25.31 14.91 -23.91
C GLU A 47 -24.76 15.64 -22.66
N PRO A 48 -23.89 16.65 -22.84
CA PRO A 48 -23.37 17.45 -21.71
C PRO A 48 -24.50 18.05 -20.86
N ASP A 49 -25.53 18.62 -21.47
CA ASP A 49 -26.66 19.25 -20.78
C ASP A 49 -27.45 18.22 -19.92
N GLU A 50 -27.54 16.97 -20.36
CA GLU A 50 -28.21 15.90 -19.60
C GLU A 50 -27.38 15.50 -18.37
N LEU A 51 -26.07 15.51 -18.49
CA LEU A 51 -25.18 15.25 -17.37
C LEU A 51 -25.18 16.42 -16.38
N ASP A 52 -25.18 17.64 -16.88
CA ASP A 52 -25.26 18.85 -16.05
C ASP A 52 -26.59 18.89 -15.26
N ALA A 53 -27.70 18.37 -15.84
CA ALA A 53 -28.99 18.31 -15.16
C ALA A 53 -29.02 17.38 -13.94
N VAL A 54 -28.09 16.41 -13.84
CA VAL A 54 -27.94 15.51 -12.68
C VAL A 54 -26.79 15.91 -11.77
N GLU A 55 -26.02 16.93 -12.12
CA GLU A 55 -24.98 17.48 -11.28
C GLU A 55 -25.55 18.18 -10.06
N ILE A 56 -24.91 18.00 -8.93
CA ILE A 56 -25.29 18.66 -7.69
C ILE A 56 -24.40 19.89 -7.52
N GLU A 57 -25.04 21.05 -7.45
CA GLU A 57 -24.32 22.30 -7.19
C GLU A 57 -23.60 22.24 -5.83
N SER A 58 -22.32 22.62 -5.85
CA SER A 58 -21.55 22.71 -4.62
C SER A 58 -21.93 23.96 -3.84
N THR A 59 -22.57 23.78 -2.71
CA THR A 59 -22.90 24.86 -1.79
C THR A 59 -21.71 25.31 -0.94
N ARG A 60 -20.57 24.62 -1.03
CA ARG A 60 -19.39 24.77 -0.14
C ARG A 60 -19.72 24.57 1.34
N MET A 61 -20.82 23.90 1.63
CA MET A 61 -21.25 23.53 2.97
C MET A 61 -21.10 22.03 3.15
N ILE A 62 -20.94 21.62 4.40
CA ILE A 62 -21.00 20.23 4.81
C ILE A 62 -22.25 20.09 5.65
N ASP A 63 -23.22 19.32 5.15
CA ASP A 63 -24.45 19.04 5.88
C ASP A 63 -24.22 17.85 6.80
N ILE A 64 -24.33 18.05 8.11
CA ILE A 64 -24.14 16.99 9.10
C ILE A 64 -25.48 16.29 9.33
N ASP A 65 -25.52 14.97 9.01
CA ASP A 65 -26.71 14.14 9.14
C ASP A 65 -26.81 13.48 10.52
N GLN A 66 -25.67 12.99 11.07
CA GLN A 66 -25.66 12.22 12.31
C GLN A 66 -24.27 12.18 12.98
N PHE A 67 -24.26 11.71 14.23
CA PHE A 67 -23.03 11.49 14.99
C PHE A 67 -22.95 10.02 15.39
N VAL A 68 -21.78 9.39 15.19
CA VAL A 68 -21.54 7.97 15.49
C VAL A 68 -20.23 7.78 16.23
N PRO A 69 -20.10 6.71 17.04
CA PRO A 69 -18.80 6.32 17.61
C PRO A 69 -17.80 5.96 16.50
N ARG A 70 -16.54 6.42 16.61
CA ARG A 70 -15.47 6.12 15.61
C ARG A 70 -15.35 4.63 15.28
N LYS A 71 -15.51 3.78 16.27
CA LYS A 71 -15.38 2.31 16.16
C LYS A 71 -16.45 1.64 15.29
N GLU A 72 -17.56 2.33 14.99
CA GLU A 72 -18.63 1.80 14.14
C GLU A 72 -18.35 2.01 12.66
N ILE A 73 -17.38 2.86 12.32
CA ILE A 73 -16.97 3.07 10.94
C ILE A 73 -15.81 2.12 10.63
N ASP A 74 -16.08 1.11 9.80
CA ASP A 74 -15.04 0.22 9.31
C ASP A 74 -14.06 0.98 8.42
N GLU A 75 -12.77 0.68 8.56
CA GLU A 75 -11.69 1.32 7.80
C GLU A 75 -11.79 1.07 6.29
N LEU A 76 -12.46 0.00 5.87
CA LEU A 76 -12.74 -0.29 4.46
C LEU A 76 -13.57 0.80 3.79
N TYR A 77 -14.44 1.49 4.56
CA TYR A 77 -15.21 2.61 4.03
C TYR A 77 -14.41 3.91 3.93
N MET A 78 -13.31 4.06 4.65
CA MET A 78 -12.51 5.28 4.62
C MET A 78 -11.71 5.39 3.32
N LYS A 79 -11.69 6.62 2.74
CA LYS A 79 -11.03 6.87 1.47
C LYS A 79 -10.01 8.02 1.60
N ASP A 80 -10.36 9.21 1.19
CA ASP A 80 -9.45 10.32 1.08
C ASP A 80 -9.53 11.28 2.28
N PRO A 81 -8.39 11.63 2.91
CA PRO A 81 -8.36 12.58 4.02
C PRO A 81 -8.27 14.02 3.53
N TYR A 82 -9.01 14.92 4.19
CA TYR A 82 -9.02 16.36 3.96
C TYR A 82 -8.84 17.12 5.27
N TYR A 83 -8.15 18.24 5.23
CA TYR A 83 -8.16 19.20 6.32
C TYR A 83 -9.31 20.17 6.13
N ILE A 84 -10.19 20.25 7.14
CA ILE A 84 -11.35 21.11 7.13
C ILE A 84 -11.08 22.29 8.06
N VAL A 85 -11.24 23.49 7.51
CA VAL A 85 -11.08 24.76 8.21
C VAL A 85 -12.32 25.63 7.98
N PRO A 86 -12.66 26.55 8.90
CA PRO A 86 -13.81 27.44 8.70
C PRO A 86 -13.53 28.40 7.53
N ASP A 87 -14.59 28.75 6.78
CA ASP A 87 -14.54 29.76 5.75
C ASP A 87 -15.08 31.08 6.33
N GLY A 88 -14.19 32.05 6.52
CA GLY A 88 -14.49 33.36 7.09
C GLY A 88 -14.83 33.38 8.58
N ASP A 89 -15.03 34.58 9.12
CA ASP A 89 -15.21 34.80 10.56
C ASP A 89 -16.58 34.32 11.07
N VAL A 90 -17.61 34.39 10.23
CA VAL A 90 -19.00 34.00 10.61
C VAL A 90 -19.08 32.49 10.85
N GLY A 91 -18.37 31.69 10.07
CA GLY A 91 -18.31 30.23 10.21
C GLY A 91 -17.44 29.77 11.38
N ALA A 92 -16.46 30.57 11.80
CA ALA A 92 -15.45 30.16 12.76
C ALA A 92 -16.01 29.80 14.13
N GLN A 93 -17.02 30.54 14.63
CA GLN A 93 -17.63 30.29 15.94
C GLN A 93 -18.45 28.97 15.92
N ALA A 94 -19.28 28.77 14.91
CA ALA A 94 -20.08 27.56 14.73
C ALA A 94 -19.16 26.33 14.57
N PHE A 95 -18.13 26.46 13.76
CA PHE A 95 -17.12 25.45 13.55
C PHE A 95 -16.44 25.03 14.87
N ALA A 96 -16.02 26.00 15.70
CA ALA A 96 -15.39 25.72 16.97
C ALA A 96 -16.32 25.00 17.96
N VAL A 97 -17.60 25.42 18.00
CA VAL A 97 -18.60 24.78 18.86
C VAL A 97 -18.83 23.33 18.46
N ILE A 98 -19.02 23.07 17.17
CA ILE A 98 -19.24 21.71 16.64
C ILE A 98 -18.00 20.84 16.91
N ARG A 99 -16.80 21.34 16.62
CA ARG A 99 -15.55 20.62 16.89
C ARG A 99 -15.42 20.22 18.36
N GLU A 100 -15.63 21.15 19.30
CA GLU A 100 -15.52 20.85 20.72
C GLU A 100 -16.63 19.92 21.20
N ALA A 101 -17.84 20.01 20.67
CA ALA A 101 -18.92 19.09 20.99
C ALA A 101 -18.60 17.66 20.56
N ILE A 102 -18.16 17.45 19.33
CA ILE A 102 -17.74 16.14 18.78
C ILE A 102 -16.60 15.56 19.62
N LYS A 103 -15.60 16.40 19.96
CA LYS A 103 -14.45 16.01 20.77
C LYS A 103 -14.86 15.58 22.18
N LYS A 104 -15.76 16.33 22.82
CA LYS A 104 -16.22 16.05 24.19
C LYS A 104 -16.99 14.74 24.27
N GLU A 105 -17.85 14.48 23.30
CA GLU A 105 -18.66 13.27 23.25
C GLU A 105 -17.90 12.05 22.67
N GLY A 106 -16.69 12.25 22.14
CA GLY A 106 -15.88 11.17 21.52
C GLY A 106 -16.51 10.56 20.27
N MET A 107 -17.34 11.36 19.59
CA MET A 107 -18.07 10.96 18.38
C MET A 107 -17.36 11.42 17.11
N ILE A 108 -17.88 10.99 15.97
CA ILE A 108 -17.58 11.49 14.63
C ILE A 108 -18.89 12.01 14.04
N ALA A 109 -18.83 13.15 13.37
CA ALA A 109 -19.97 13.62 12.60
C ALA A 109 -19.92 13.01 11.18
N LEU A 110 -21.03 12.43 10.76
CA LEU A 110 -21.25 12.01 9.39
C LEU A 110 -22.10 13.08 8.69
N GLY A 111 -21.67 13.42 7.48
CA GLY A 111 -22.36 14.42 6.68
C GLY A 111 -22.14 14.20 5.20
N ARG A 112 -22.62 15.15 4.42
CA ARG A 112 -22.50 15.16 2.96
C ARG A 112 -21.80 16.42 2.48
N VAL A 113 -21.01 16.25 1.45
CA VAL A 113 -20.26 17.32 0.81
C VAL A 113 -20.22 17.09 -0.70
N VAL A 114 -20.32 18.16 -1.47
CA VAL A 114 -20.22 18.08 -2.93
C VAL A 114 -18.82 18.48 -3.36
N PHE A 115 -18.12 17.55 -4.01
CA PHE A 115 -16.83 17.78 -4.67
C PHE A 115 -16.99 17.48 -6.15
N THR A 116 -16.58 18.40 -7.00
CA THR A 116 -16.60 18.20 -8.45
C THR A 116 -17.94 17.67 -8.94
N ASN A 117 -19.03 18.39 -8.57
CA ASN A 117 -20.41 18.14 -8.98
C ASN A 117 -21.02 16.79 -8.51
N ARG A 118 -20.35 16.10 -7.59
CA ARG A 118 -20.82 14.85 -7.02
C ARG A 118 -20.86 14.90 -5.51
N GLU A 119 -21.93 14.37 -4.93
CA GLU A 119 -22.06 14.18 -3.49
C GLU A 119 -21.16 13.06 -2.97
N HIS A 120 -20.55 13.32 -1.83
CA HIS A 120 -19.75 12.35 -1.08
C HIS A 120 -20.21 12.35 0.38
N VAL A 121 -20.23 11.16 0.98
CA VAL A 121 -20.35 11.04 2.43
C VAL A 121 -18.99 11.37 3.04
N ILE A 122 -18.98 12.18 4.10
CA ILE A 122 -17.76 12.59 4.80
C ILE A 122 -17.91 12.35 6.31
N ALA A 123 -16.87 11.80 6.91
CA ALA A 123 -16.73 11.65 8.35
C ALA A 123 -15.81 12.76 8.87
N LEU A 124 -16.30 13.55 9.83
CA LEU A 124 -15.56 14.67 10.43
C LEU A 124 -15.08 14.30 11.82
N GLU A 125 -13.76 14.37 12.01
CA GLU A 125 -13.08 14.04 13.26
C GLU A 125 -12.26 15.24 13.76
N PRO A 126 -12.34 15.59 15.07
CA PRO A 126 -11.55 16.68 15.63
C PRO A 126 -10.05 16.40 15.55
N ARG A 127 -9.28 17.36 15.01
CA ARG A 127 -7.82 17.27 14.89
C ARG A 127 -7.14 18.60 15.20
N GLY A 128 -6.56 18.72 16.41
CA GLY A 128 -6.02 20.00 16.85
C GLY A 128 -7.08 21.09 16.89
N ASN A 129 -6.84 22.21 16.20
CA ASN A 129 -7.77 23.32 16.09
C ASN A 129 -8.71 23.22 14.87
N GLY A 130 -8.58 22.18 14.06
CA GLY A 130 -9.39 21.92 12.88
C GLY A 130 -10.20 20.63 12.98
N LEU A 131 -10.80 20.26 11.85
CA LEU A 131 -11.40 18.95 11.66
C LEU A 131 -10.65 18.23 10.53
N MET A 132 -10.54 16.92 10.67
CA MET A 132 -10.16 16.03 9.58
C MET A 132 -11.42 15.45 8.97
N GLY A 133 -11.64 15.67 7.70
CA GLY A 133 -12.70 15.05 6.92
C GLY A 133 -12.15 13.82 6.22
N LEU A 134 -12.81 12.68 6.36
CA LEU A 134 -12.51 11.47 5.62
C LEU A 134 -13.70 11.18 4.73
N THR A 135 -13.52 11.19 3.40
CA THR A 135 -14.57 10.73 2.50
C THR A 135 -14.80 9.24 2.70
N LEU A 136 -16.06 8.82 2.61
CA LEU A 136 -16.43 7.43 2.78
C LEU A 136 -16.86 6.84 1.44
N ARG A 137 -16.58 5.55 1.25
CA ARG A 137 -17.10 4.75 0.14
C ARG A 137 -18.57 4.44 0.35
N TYR A 138 -19.31 4.38 -0.73
CA TYR A 138 -20.66 3.81 -0.72
C TYR A 138 -20.58 2.26 -0.59
N PRO A 139 -21.63 1.60 -0.08
CA PRO A 139 -21.62 0.15 0.09
C PRO A 139 -21.27 -0.64 -1.18
N TYR A 140 -21.68 -0.15 -2.36
CA TYR A 140 -21.38 -0.81 -3.64
C TYR A 140 -19.91 -0.67 -4.09
N GLU A 141 -19.13 0.22 -3.45
CA GLU A 141 -17.69 0.40 -3.71
C GLU A 141 -16.82 -0.52 -2.83
N VAL A 142 -17.42 -1.19 -1.85
CA VAL A 142 -16.74 -2.09 -0.90
C VAL A 142 -17.07 -3.53 -1.29
N ARG A 143 -16.06 -4.35 -1.45
CA ARG A 143 -16.22 -5.78 -1.72
C ARG A 143 -16.53 -6.53 -0.43
N ASP A 144 -17.34 -7.57 -0.51
CA ASP A 144 -17.63 -8.43 0.64
C ASP A 144 -16.36 -9.24 1.00
N GLU A 145 -15.96 -9.20 2.26
CA GLU A 145 -14.80 -9.97 2.75
C GLU A 145 -14.99 -11.47 2.64
N LYS A 146 -16.24 -11.95 2.66
CA LYS A 146 -16.58 -13.37 2.50
C LYS A 146 -16.12 -13.93 1.15
N ASP A 147 -16.17 -13.11 0.10
CA ASP A 147 -15.70 -13.52 -1.23
C ASP A 147 -14.21 -13.89 -1.24
N TYR A 148 -13.47 -13.49 -0.19
CA TYR A 148 -12.03 -13.69 -0.09
C TYR A 148 -11.63 -14.60 1.06
N PHE A 149 -12.39 -14.62 2.17
CA PHE A 149 -11.96 -15.26 3.41
C PHE A 149 -12.65 -16.61 3.66
N ASP A 150 -13.81 -16.86 3.06
CA ASP A 150 -14.56 -18.11 3.29
C ASP A 150 -13.79 -19.35 2.80
N ASP A 151 -12.94 -19.19 1.79
CA ASP A 151 -12.11 -20.28 1.26
C ASP A 151 -10.79 -20.49 2.04
N ILE A 152 -10.49 -19.65 3.06
CA ILE A 152 -9.29 -19.81 3.89
C ILE A 152 -9.50 -20.98 4.86
N PRO A 153 -8.68 -22.06 4.75
CA PRO A 153 -8.83 -23.21 5.62
C PRO A 153 -8.53 -22.85 7.08
N ASN A 154 -9.35 -23.35 7.97
CA ASN A 154 -9.17 -23.13 9.42
C ASN A 154 -8.11 -24.08 9.97
N GLU A 155 -6.84 -23.66 9.90
CA GLU A 155 -5.70 -24.46 10.33
C GLU A 155 -5.51 -24.42 11.86
N THR A 156 -5.19 -25.59 12.44
CA THR A 156 -4.84 -25.67 13.86
C THR A 156 -3.41 -25.19 14.08
N VAL A 157 -3.24 -24.12 14.82
CA VAL A 157 -1.90 -23.56 15.11
C VAL A 157 -1.26 -24.29 16.30
N PRO A 158 -0.10 -24.95 16.12
CA PRO A 158 0.64 -25.57 17.23
C PRO A 158 1.11 -24.51 18.25
N LYS A 159 1.03 -24.84 19.55
CA LYS A 159 1.31 -23.87 20.63
C LYS A 159 2.75 -23.36 20.60
N ASP A 160 3.72 -24.24 20.35
CA ASP A 160 5.15 -23.89 20.27
C ASP A 160 5.42 -22.90 19.12
N MET A 161 4.68 -23.03 18.02
CA MET A 161 4.78 -22.13 16.88
C MET A 161 4.17 -20.76 17.18
N LEU A 162 3.04 -20.75 17.87
CA LEU A 162 2.40 -19.51 18.30
C LEU A 162 3.31 -18.75 19.27
N GLU A 163 3.92 -19.45 20.25
CA GLU A 163 4.86 -18.86 21.20
C GLU A 163 6.08 -18.25 20.49
N LEU A 164 6.67 -18.99 19.53
CA LEU A 164 7.79 -18.48 18.73
C LEU A 164 7.42 -17.25 17.92
N ALA A 165 6.27 -17.28 17.24
CA ALA A 165 5.77 -16.15 16.47
C ALA A 165 5.48 -14.93 17.36
N THR A 166 4.88 -15.16 18.52
CA THR A 166 4.61 -14.12 19.52
C THR A 166 5.90 -13.46 19.99
N HIS A 167 6.93 -14.24 20.30
CA HIS A 167 8.24 -13.71 20.68
C HIS A 167 8.85 -12.83 19.56
N ILE A 168 8.74 -13.24 18.30
CA ILE A 168 9.22 -12.45 17.17
C ILE A 168 8.43 -11.14 17.04
N VAL A 169 7.11 -11.17 17.19
CA VAL A 169 6.28 -9.96 17.17
C VAL A 169 6.69 -9.01 18.27
N GLN A 170 6.85 -9.51 19.51
CA GLN A 170 7.29 -8.71 20.65
C GLN A 170 8.69 -8.11 20.47
N SER A 171 9.63 -8.89 19.92
CA SER A 171 11.02 -8.42 19.68
C SER A 171 11.09 -7.33 18.61
N LYS A 172 10.12 -7.28 17.70
CA LYS A 172 10.01 -6.27 16.63
C LYS A 172 8.98 -5.19 16.90
N ALA A 173 8.32 -5.23 18.05
CA ALA A 173 7.36 -4.19 18.45
C ALA A 173 8.04 -2.83 18.53
N GLY A 174 7.37 -1.80 18.05
CA GLY A 174 7.93 -0.45 18.01
C GLY A 174 6.85 0.60 17.72
N HIS A 175 7.25 1.85 17.75
CA HIS A 175 6.37 2.95 17.40
C HIS A 175 6.40 3.20 15.90
N PHE A 176 5.23 3.50 15.34
CA PHE A 176 5.13 3.95 13.95
C PHE A 176 5.82 5.32 13.80
N LYS A 177 6.83 5.36 12.95
CA LYS A 177 7.58 6.57 12.61
C LYS A 177 7.59 6.69 11.08
N PRO A 178 6.71 7.51 10.50
CA PRO A 178 6.60 7.63 9.04
C PRO A 178 7.93 8.04 8.37
N ASP A 179 8.73 8.88 9.03
CA ASP A 179 10.02 9.36 8.52
C ASP A 179 11.08 8.25 8.32
N LYS A 180 10.81 7.04 8.83
CA LYS A 180 11.68 5.87 8.62
C LYS A 180 11.39 5.09 7.34
N PHE A 181 10.27 5.40 6.70
CA PHE A 181 9.88 4.77 5.43
C PHE A 181 10.42 5.60 4.28
N GLU A 182 11.53 5.15 3.71
CA GLU A 182 12.15 5.79 2.55
C GLU A 182 11.60 5.20 1.26
N ASP A 183 11.28 6.07 0.30
CA ASP A 183 10.97 5.65 -1.06
C ASP A 183 12.28 5.32 -1.80
N HIS A 184 12.67 4.05 -1.72
CA HIS A 184 13.87 3.55 -2.39
C HIS A 184 13.79 3.65 -3.91
N TYR A 185 12.59 3.60 -4.48
CA TYR A 185 12.41 3.76 -5.92
C TYR A 185 12.72 5.20 -6.34
N GLU A 186 12.16 6.18 -5.64
CA GLU A 186 12.42 7.59 -5.94
C GLU A 186 13.90 7.94 -5.77
N SER A 187 14.55 7.44 -4.71
CA SER A 187 15.97 7.63 -4.47
C SER A 187 16.82 7.03 -5.60
N ALA A 188 16.56 5.79 -6.00
CA ALA A 188 17.25 5.13 -7.11
C ALA A 188 17.01 5.85 -8.44
N LEU A 189 15.81 6.38 -8.65
CA LEU A 189 15.47 7.13 -9.86
C LEU A 189 16.20 8.47 -9.94
N ARG A 190 16.32 9.19 -8.81
CA ARG A 190 17.12 10.41 -8.71
C ARG A 190 18.59 10.17 -9.04
N ASP A 191 19.14 9.09 -8.50
CA ASP A 191 20.54 8.71 -8.78
C ASP A 191 20.74 8.35 -10.25
N LEU A 192 19.79 7.62 -10.84
CA LEU A 192 19.81 7.28 -12.27
C LEU A 192 19.82 8.54 -13.17
N ILE A 193 18.93 9.50 -12.87
CA ILE A 193 18.84 10.75 -13.61
C ILE A 193 20.16 11.53 -13.50
N LYS A 194 20.71 11.64 -12.28
CA LYS A 194 21.97 12.32 -12.03
C LYS A 194 23.14 11.67 -12.80
N ARG A 195 23.25 10.33 -12.76
CA ARG A 195 24.26 9.60 -13.53
C ARG A 195 24.12 9.85 -15.04
N LYS A 196 22.88 9.88 -15.57
CA LYS A 196 22.63 10.22 -16.96
C LYS A 196 23.05 11.66 -17.33
N GLN A 197 22.76 12.62 -16.45
CA GLN A 197 23.19 14.00 -16.65
C GLN A 197 24.73 14.15 -16.65
N ASP A 198 25.40 13.37 -15.78
CA ASP A 198 26.87 13.33 -15.69
C ASP A 198 27.53 12.50 -16.80
N GLY A 199 26.78 11.91 -17.75
CA GLY A 199 27.31 11.05 -18.80
C GLY A 199 27.89 9.71 -18.32
N LYS A 200 27.59 9.30 -17.08
CA LYS A 200 28.11 8.06 -16.48
C LYS A 200 27.31 6.82 -16.95
N PRO A 201 27.98 5.67 -17.11
CA PRO A 201 27.29 4.44 -17.48
C PRO A 201 26.28 4.03 -16.42
N ILE A 202 25.14 3.51 -16.89
CA ILE A 202 24.09 2.95 -16.02
C ILE A 202 24.45 1.51 -15.71
N GLU A 203 24.75 1.20 -14.47
CA GLU A 203 24.86 -0.18 -14.00
C GLU A 203 23.46 -0.82 -14.02
N LYS A 204 23.33 -1.95 -14.71
CA LYS A 204 22.11 -2.75 -14.61
C LYS A 204 21.91 -3.15 -13.16
N ALA A 205 20.72 -2.92 -12.63
CA ALA A 205 20.35 -3.45 -11.32
C ALA A 205 20.66 -4.95 -11.31
N LYS A 206 21.44 -5.41 -10.30
CA LYS A 206 21.63 -6.85 -10.10
C LYS A 206 20.27 -7.49 -9.98
N GLU A 207 19.94 -8.44 -10.85
CA GLU A 207 18.77 -9.27 -10.69
C GLU A 207 18.74 -9.78 -9.26
N ARG A 208 17.70 -9.42 -8.51
CA ARG A 208 17.48 -10.04 -7.20
C ARG A 208 17.17 -11.50 -7.48
N GLU A 209 18.03 -12.37 -7.03
CA GLU A 209 17.69 -13.80 -7.04
C GLU A 209 16.33 -13.95 -6.38
N PRO A 210 15.38 -14.68 -7.02
CA PRO A 210 14.08 -14.94 -6.41
C PRO A 210 14.31 -15.48 -5.02
N ALA A 211 13.69 -14.85 -4.02
CA ALA A 211 13.78 -15.31 -2.65
C ALA A 211 13.43 -16.81 -2.65
N LYS A 212 14.39 -17.67 -2.33
CA LYS A 212 14.11 -19.09 -2.14
C LYS A 212 12.95 -19.15 -1.17
N VAL A 213 11.92 -19.91 -1.53
CA VAL A 213 10.83 -20.26 -0.61
C VAL A 213 11.50 -21.00 0.55
N ILE A 214 11.96 -20.24 1.52
CA ILE A 214 12.50 -20.78 2.76
C ILE A 214 11.26 -21.26 3.50
N ASP A 215 11.29 -22.51 3.93
CA ASP A 215 10.31 -23.03 4.85
C ASP A 215 10.11 -21.97 5.96
N LEU A 216 8.90 -21.45 6.08
CA LEU A 216 8.55 -20.41 7.06
C LEU A 216 9.08 -20.79 8.45
N MET A 217 9.08 -22.09 8.76
CA MET A 217 9.60 -22.68 9.98
C MET A 217 11.10 -22.49 10.13
N GLU A 218 11.86 -22.68 9.07
CA GLU A 218 13.32 -22.47 9.10
C GLU A 218 13.65 -20.97 9.23
N ALA A 219 12.87 -20.10 8.58
CA ALA A 219 13.03 -18.66 8.70
C ALA A 219 12.71 -18.16 10.11
N LEU A 220 11.64 -18.67 10.72
CA LEU A 220 11.26 -18.38 12.10
C LEU A 220 12.32 -18.85 13.10
N ARG A 221 12.84 -20.08 12.96
CA ARG A 221 13.93 -20.60 13.80
C ARG A 221 15.22 -19.79 13.65
N LYS A 222 15.59 -19.38 12.46
CA LYS A 222 16.76 -18.52 12.21
C LYS A 222 16.59 -17.12 12.83
N SER A 223 15.40 -16.56 12.81
CA SER A 223 15.11 -15.27 13.46
C SER A 223 15.18 -15.37 14.98
N ALA A 224 14.65 -16.43 15.56
CA ALA A 224 14.69 -16.67 17.02
C ALA A 224 16.12 -17.00 17.52
N GLY A 225 16.95 -17.64 16.70
CA GLY A 225 18.31 -18.04 17.08
C GLY A 225 19.34 -16.91 17.08
N LYS A 226 19.02 -15.74 16.55
CA LYS A 226 19.94 -14.60 16.53
C LYS A 226 20.01 -13.83 17.84
N ASP A 227 19.04 -14.00 18.74
CA ASP A 227 18.95 -13.29 20.02
C ASP A 227 19.40 -14.10 21.24
N THR A 228 19.95 -15.31 21.04
CA THR A 228 20.47 -16.10 22.17
C THR A 228 21.96 -15.84 22.35
N PRO A 229 22.41 -15.20 23.44
CA PRO A 229 23.84 -15.07 23.72
C PRO A 229 24.43 -16.44 23.96
N ALA A 230 25.45 -16.79 23.16
CA ALA A 230 26.15 -18.06 23.24
C ALA A 230 26.64 -18.34 24.67
N ARG A 231 25.98 -19.27 25.34
CA ARG A 231 26.43 -19.82 26.61
C ARG A 231 27.72 -20.61 26.32
N ARG A 232 28.87 -19.99 26.61
CA ARG A 232 30.17 -20.65 26.59
C ARG A 232 30.15 -21.85 27.56
N SER A 233 30.02 -23.06 27.03
CA SER A 233 30.30 -24.26 27.79
C SER A 233 31.83 -24.42 27.85
N SER A 234 32.38 -24.20 29.04
CA SER A 234 33.77 -24.53 29.36
C SER A 234 33.93 -26.04 29.30
N ARG A 235 34.51 -26.55 28.23
CA ARG A 235 34.97 -27.94 28.16
C ARG A 235 36.30 -28.05 28.92
N ARG A 236 36.22 -28.65 30.09
CA ARG A 236 37.35 -29.10 30.92
C ARG A 236 38.18 -30.12 30.14
N THR A 237 39.41 -29.76 29.85
CA THR A 237 40.47 -30.68 29.33
C THR A 237 40.84 -31.68 30.39
N THR A 238 40.64 -32.97 30.15
CA THR A 238 41.32 -34.07 30.84
C THR A 238 42.23 -34.74 29.84
N THR A 239 43.52 -34.54 30.11
CA THR A 239 44.65 -35.28 29.54
C THR A 239 44.62 -36.75 29.95
N HIS A 240 44.67 -37.64 28.98
CA HIS A 240 45.24 -39.00 29.24
C HIS A 240 46.11 -39.42 28.09
N ARG A 241 47.21 -39.93 28.55
CA ARG A 241 48.54 -40.25 28.00
C ARG A 241 48.56 -41.65 27.37
N ARG A 242 49.17 -41.72 26.15
CA ARG A 242 50.04 -42.73 25.63
C ARG A 242 49.57 -44.22 25.55
N THR A 243 49.61 -44.79 24.36
CA THR A 243 50.65 -45.82 24.03
C THR A 243 50.64 -46.16 22.53
N THR A 244 51.84 -46.30 22.04
CA THR A 244 52.28 -46.74 20.72
C THR A 244 51.97 -48.21 20.44
N LYS A 245 51.61 -48.60 19.20
CA LYS A 245 52.13 -49.81 18.54
C LYS A 245 51.96 -49.73 17.00
N LYS A 246 52.98 -50.16 16.41
CA LYS A 246 53.63 -50.20 15.14
C LYS A 246 53.15 -51.40 14.28
N ALA A 247 53.27 -51.19 12.93
CA ALA A 247 53.41 -52.22 11.87
C ALA A 247 52.08 -52.81 11.32
N THR A 248 51.89 -53.08 10.06
CA THR A 248 52.75 -53.33 8.89
C THR A 248 51.91 -53.38 7.63
N ARG A 249 52.47 -52.93 6.54
CA ARG A 249 52.41 -53.30 5.12
C ARG A 249 51.41 -54.39 4.64
N SER A 250 50.75 -54.14 3.51
CA SER A 250 50.72 -54.94 2.26
C SER A 250 49.70 -54.26 1.28
N SER A 251 50.08 -53.70 0.24
CA SER A 251 50.34 -53.98 -1.18
C SER A 251 49.33 -54.94 -1.85
N ALA A 252 48.73 -54.48 -2.91
CA ALA A 252 48.51 -55.04 -4.25
C ALA A 252 47.09 -54.69 -4.78
N ARG A 253 46.99 -53.88 -5.82
CA ARG A 253 47.13 -54.12 -7.25
C ARG A 253 45.89 -54.76 -7.93
N HIS A 254 45.41 -54.01 -8.93
CA HIS A 254 44.81 -54.41 -10.25
C HIS A 254 43.31 -54.68 -10.26
N ARG A 255 42.57 -54.26 -11.23
CA ARG A 255 42.50 -53.97 -12.66
C ARG A 255 40.99 -53.72 -12.95
N LYS A 256 40.63 -52.70 -13.67
CA LYS A 256 40.21 -52.54 -15.06
C LYS A 256 38.98 -53.34 -15.57
N ALA A 257 38.13 -52.58 -16.27
CA ALA A 257 37.16 -52.88 -17.35
C ALA A 257 35.75 -53.28 -16.87
N SER A 258 34.71 -52.72 -17.35
CA SER A 258 34.33 -52.21 -18.70
C SER A 258 33.36 -51.07 -18.52
#